data_0a4c7e4598ce91cfcd09a7f255a3e06f
#
_entry.id   0a4c7e4598ce91cfcd09a7f255a3e06f
#
_cell.length_a   1.000
_cell.length_b   1.000
_cell.length_c   1.000
_cell.angle_alpha   90.00
_cell.angle_beta   90.00
_cell.angle_gamma   90.00
#
_symmetry.space_group_name_H-M   'P 1'
#
loop_
_entity.id
_entity.type
_entity.pdbx_description
1 polymer ?
#
loop_
_entity_poly.entity_id
_entity_poly.type
_entity_poly.pdbx_seq_one_letter_code
_entity_poly.pdbx_strand_id
1 'polypeptide(L)'
;MAQEFDAVVLGAGPNGLTCAAYLARAGAKVAVVERNLETGGGLVTQELGGFKMNYHATYMMLGELMPPCGDLELGADGVRFAYPEAQVSFLFSGHKSFTLFTDPARSVQSVAALSAVDAEPYAALRKEVDQLCEAILIPATFVPPVEPVEQMMLFREAGPLGERMAEISEMTPLEYLQSFGLRDPRVNAGLLYLSSMFGLEPDEGGMGFMAPIFLSRLTHSALVRGGSHQLSSVLRRRIEEAGGIVIVGKGARRLVLSGNRVTGVELEDGTTLKAFAVVSTLNPEQTFLQLLSGDKIAPELREGAENYEWEKWSLFVANWGMLGAPPRYEGYPEVVDRSLITVMGYESVDDVLAHIREVEQGDFSRMAGHGTVASMHDPLMAPHHVTFGTPHTIRWESWAPYDAPWDREREGYAKRALELWRSYAPNLGQANIRMSVAWSPKDIEAQLPTMKRGSIKHGAYTSLQMGYNRPFPECSSYRTPIPGLYLGGSSVHPGGMVTMGPGYNSARVVAEDLGFAIWWREPESVILARKAGYLPAS
;
A
#
# COMPACT_ATOMS: atom_id res chain seq x y z
N MET A 1 27.09 -28.72 0.35
CA MET A 1 26.68 -28.81 -1.08
C MET A 1 25.74 -27.65 -1.34
N ALA A 2 25.93 -26.91 -2.44
CA ALA A 2 25.02 -25.82 -2.82
C ALA A 2 23.64 -26.42 -3.11
N GLN A 3 22.60 -25.84 -2.50
CA GLN A 3 21.22 -26.23 -2.82
C GLN A 3 20.83 -25.59 -4.16
N GLU A 4 20.12 -26.33 -5.01
CA GLU A 4 19.70 -25.89 -6.33
C GLU A 4 18.19 -25.75 -6.39
N PHE A 5 17.72 -24.62 -6.92
CA PHE A 5 16.32 -24.22 -7.04
C PHE A 5 16.01 -23.78 -8.48
N ASP A 6 14.74 -23.83 -8.86
CA ASP A 6 14.28 -23.20 -10.09
C ASP A 6 14.22 -21.68 -9.92
N ALA A 7 13.72 -21.24 -8.78
CA ALA A 7 13.67 -19.82 -8.45
C ALA A 7 14.04 -19.53 -6.98
N VAL A 8 14.77 -18.44 -6.76
CA VAL A 8 14.99 -17.85 -5.44
C VAL A 8 14.35 -16.46 -5.40
N VAL A 9 13.48 -16.23 -4.41
CA VAL A 9 12.81 -14.95 -4.21
C VAL A 9 13.46 -14.22 -3.03
N LEU A 10 13.90 -12.99 -3.24
CA LEU A 10 14.51 -12.13 -2.24
C LEU A 10 13.45 -11.20 -1.62
N GLY A 11 13.20 -11.38 -0.32
CA GLY A 11 12.20 -10.68 0.45
C GLY A 11 10.90 -11.48 0.62
N ALA A 12 10.47 -11.69 1.88
CA ALA A 12 9.22 -12.36 2.23
C ALA A 12 8.10 -11.36 2.60
N GLY A 13 8.05 -10.21 1.92
CA GLY A 13 6.91 -9.30 1.93
C GLY A 13 5.74 -9.86 1.11
N PRO A 14 4.58 -9.16 1.06
CA PRO A 14 3.38 -9.66 0.37
C PRO A 14 3.64 -10.06 -1.08
N ASN A 15 4.43 -9.28 -1.81
CA ASN A 15 4.73 -9.55 -3.21
C ASN A 15 5.64 -10.76 -3.38
N GLY A 16 6.71 -10.87 -2.57
CA GLY A 16 7.62 -12.02 -2.65
C GLY A 16 6.94 -13.33 -2.26
N LEU A 17 6.13 -13.33 -1.20
CA LEU A 17 5.34 -14.49 -0.82
C LEU A 17 4.31 -14.88 -1.90
N THR A 18 3.67 -13.90 -2.52
CA THR A 18 2.75 -14.15 -3.64
C THR A 18 3.48 -14.79 -4.82
N CYS A 19 4.57 -14.19 -5.30
CA CYS A 19 5.36 -14.73 -6.40
C CYS A 19 5.80 -16.17 -6.11
N ALA A 20 6.38 -16.41 -4.93
CA ALA A 20 6.86 -17.72 -4.52
C ALA A 20 5.73 -18.76 -4.44
N ALA A 21 4.55 -18.40 -3.91
CA ALA A 21 3.41 -19.30 -3.80
C ALA A 21 2.88 -19.75 -5.18
N TYR A 22 2.79 -18.81 -6.11
CA TYR A 22 2.37 -19.14 -7.48
C TYR A 22 3.37 -20.05 -8.20
N LEU A 23 4.67 -19.75 -8.09
CA LEU A 23 5.74 -20.56 -8.69
C LEU A 23 5.81 -21.96 -8.05
N ALA A 24 5.75 -22.05 -6.72
CA ALA A 24 5.76 -23.32 -6.03
C ALA A 24 4.57 -24.20 -6.43
N ARG A 25 3.36 -23.62 -6.51
CA ARG A 25 2.16 -24.36 -6.96
C ARG A 25 2.22 -24.74 -8.44
N ALA A 26 2.99 -24.02 -9.27
CA ALA A 26 3.30 -24.41 -10.65
C ALA A 26 4.28 -25.59 -10.73
N GLY A 27 4.81 -26.06 -9.61
CA GLY A 27 5.75 -27.18 -9.53
C GLY A 27 7.22 -26.76 -9.51
N ALA A 28 7.52 -25.45 -9.45
CA ALA A 28 8.89 -24.98 -9.34
C ALA A 28 9.46 -25.24 -7.93
N LYS A 29 10.71 -25.61 -7.85
CA LYS A 29 11.46 -25.70 -6.60
C LYS A 29 11.89 -24.29 -6.17
N VAL A 30 11.18 -23.72 -5.20
CA VAL A 30 11.32 -22.31 -4.81
C VAL A 30 11.94 -22.18 -3.41
N ALA A 31 12.86 -21.22 -3.25
CA ALA A 31 13.29 -20.71 -1.96
C ALA A 31 12.95 -19.23 -1.82
N VAL A 32 12.42 -18.84 -0.66
CA VAL A 32 12.26 -17.42 -0.28
C VAL A 32 13.33 -17.09 0.77
N VAL A 33 13.99 -15.96 0.61
CA VAL A 33 15.03 -15.47 1.54
C VAL A 33 14.55 -14.19 2.20
N GLU A 34 14.51 -14.18 3.54
CA GLU A 34 14.11 -13.03 4.35
C GLU A 34 15.14 -12.73 5.43
N ARG A 35 15.58 -11.48 5.52
CA ARG A 35 16.56 -11.04 6.51
C ARG A 35 16.00 -10.98 7.93
N ASN A 36 14.72 -10.64 8.07
CA ASN A 36 14.05 -10.61 9.38
C ASN A 36 13.68 -12.02 9.84
N LEU A 37 13.42 -12.17 11.12
CA LEU A 37 12.99 -13.46 11.71
C LEU A 37 11.55 -13.81 11.35
N GLU A 38 10.76 -12.80 10.96
CA GLU A 38 9.35 -12.94 10.60
C GLU A 38 9.13 -12.60 9.13
N THR A 39 8.20 -13.31 8.48
CA THR A 39 7.73 -13.00 7.14
C THR A 39 6.63 -11.94 7.19
N GLY A 40 6.43 -11.23 6.07
CA GLY A 40 5.32 -10.30 5.92
C GLY A 40 5.73 -8.88 5.49
N GLY A 41 6.96 -8.46 5.75
CA GLY A 41 7.38 -7.09 5.44
C GLY A 41 6.42 -6.08 6.07
N GLY A 42 5.75 -5.25 5.27
CA GLY A 42 4.75 -4.29 5.76
C GLY A 42 3.48 -4.90 6.37
N LEU A 43 3.26 -6.23 6.27
CA LEU A 43 2.13 -6.93 6.88
C LEU A 43 2.39 -7.37 8.33
N VAL A 44 3.56 -7.13 8.89
CA VAL A 44 3.88 -7.56 10.26
C VAL A 44 2.93 -6.91 11.27
N THR A 45 2.40 -7.73 12.17
CA THR A 45 1.57 -7.32 13.29
C THR A 45 2.30 -7.65 14.59
N GLN A 46 2.64 -6.65 15.36
CA GLN A 46 3.28 -6.81 16.67
C GLN A 46 2.21 -7.01 17.74
N GLU A 47 2.46 -7.91 18.68
CA GLU A 47 1.61 -8.09 19.87
C GLU A 47 2.35 -7.61 21.12
N LEU A 48 1.76 -6.64 21.82
CA LEU A 48 2.29 -6.07 23.06
C LEU A 48 1.20 -6.11 24.13
N GLY A 49 1.42 -6.91 25.17
CA GLY A 49 0.45 -7.05 26.27
C GLY A 49 -0.93 -7.52 25.82
N GLY A 50 -0.99 -8.31 24.74
CA GLY A 50 -2.22 -8.81 24.13
C GLY A 50 -2.87 -7.85 23.12
N PHE A 51 -2.38 -6.61 23.01
CA PHE A 51 -2.81 -5.66 21.98
C PHE A 51 -2.04 -5.92 20.69
N LYS A 52 -2.75 -6.13 19.58
CA LYS A 52 -2.16 -6.32 18.26
C LYS A 52 -2.11 -5.01 17.51
N MET A 53 -0.94 -4.68 17.03
CA MET A 53 -0.62 -3.43 16.36
C MET A 53 0.02 -3.74 15.01
N ASN A 54 -0.66 -3.40 13.91
CA ASN A 54 -0.06 -3.51 12.59
C ASN A 54 1.07 -2.49 12.45
N TYR A 55 2.22 -2.93 11.93
CA TYR A 55 3.35 -2.02 11.73
C TYR A 55 3.02 -0.95 10.70
N HIS A 56 2.62 -1.36 9.50
CA HIS A 56 2.38 -0.46 8.38
C HIS A 56 1.01 -0.71 7.76
N ALA A 57 0.80 -1.84 7.11
CA ALA A 57 -0.41 -2.14 6.38
C ALA A 57 -1.58 -2.46 7.31
N THR A 58 -2.47 -1.52 7.48
CA THR A 58 -3.71 -1.67 8.26
C THR A 58 -4.91 -1.87 7.35
N TYR A 59 -5.01 -1.04 6.31
CA TYR A 59 -6.14 -1.04 5.38
C TYR A 59 -5.79 -1.83 4.12
N MET A 60 -6.57 -2.88 3.83
CA MET A 60 -6.45 -3.64 2.58
C MET A 60 -7.40 -3.02 1.56
N MET A 61 -6.84 -2.23 0.64
CA MET A 61 -7.62 -1.46 -0.32
C MET A 61 -8.33 -2.33 -1.37
N LEU A 62 -7.75 -3.48 -1.74
CA LEU A 62 -8.35 -4.41 -2.68
C LEU A 62 -9.05 -5.59 -1.98
N GLY A 63 -8.62 -5.95 -0.76
CA GLY A 63 -9.22 -7.05 -0.01
C GLY A 63 -9.31 -8.35 -0.84
N GLU A 64 -10.50 -8.90 -0.95
CA GLU A 64 -10.75 -10.13 -1.71
C GLU A 64 -10.66 -9.98 -3.24
N LEU A 65 -10.57 -8.75 -3.77
CA LEU A 65 -10.38 -8.52 -5.21
C LEU A 65 -8.95 -8.86 -5.68
N MET A 66 -8.01 -9.07 -4.76
CA MET A 66 -6.68 -9.54 -5.10
C MET A 66 -6.74 -10.99 -5.61
N PRO A 67 -6.30 -11.30 -6.85
CA PRO A 67 -6.37 -12.66 -7.40
C PRO A 67 -5.78 -13.74 -6.49
N PRO A 68 -4.66 -13.50 -5.75
CA PRO A 68 -4.13 -14.49 -4.84
C PRO A 68 -5.09 -14.95 -3.74
N CYS A 69 -6.08 -14.12 -3.35
CA CYS A 69 -7.07 -14.50 -2.35
C CYS A 69 -7.94 -15.68 -2.83
N GLY A 70 -8.37 -15.65 -4.10
CA GLY A 70 -9.12 -16.73 -4.73
C GLY A 70 -8.24 -17.87 -5.20
N ASP A 71 -7.22 -17.57 -6.01
CA ASP A 71 -6.36 -18.56 -6.65
C ASP A 71 -5.65 -19.48 -5.63
N LEU A 72 -5.16 -18.92 -4.53
CA LEU A 72 -4.47 -19.64 -3.46
C LEU A 72 -5.40 -20.04 -2.31
N GLU A 73 -6.71 -19.84 -2.45
CA GLU A 73 -7.74 -20.22 -1.48
C GLU A 73 -7.43 -19.73 -0.06
N LEU A 74 -6.93 -18.47 0.07
CA LEU A 74 -6.46 -17.94 1.36
C LEU A 74 -7.57 -17.91 2.41
N GLY A 75 -8.83 -17.75 1.98
CA GLY A 75 -10.00 -17.81 2.85
C GLY A 75 -10.23 -19.19 3.47
N ALA A 76 -9.86 -20.29 2.82
CA ALA A 76 -10.01 -21.65 3.37
C ALA A 76 -9.13 -21.83 4.62
N ASP A 77 -7.95 -21.20 4.66
CA ASP A 77 -7.02 -21.27 5.77
C ASP A 77 -7.13 -20.14 6.80
N GLY A 78 -8.25 -19.46 6.80
CA GLY A 78 -8.61 -18.55 7.87
C GLY A 78 -8.31 -17.07 7.62
N VAL A 79 -7.81 -16.67 6.45
CA VAL A 79 -7.79 -15.25 6.10
C VAL A 79 -9.24 -14.78 5.99
N ARG A 80 -9.59 -13.79 6.80
CA ARG A 80 -10.92 -13.17 6.80
C ARG A 80 -10.75 -11.67 6.77
N PHE A 81 -11.63 -11.01 6.04
CA PHE A 81 -11.68 -9.55 5.98
C PHE A 81 -12.91 -9.04 6.75
N ALA A 82 -12.74 -7.94 7.45
CA ALA A 82 -13.83 -7.15 8.01
C ALA A 82 -13.99 -5.88 7.16
N TYR A 83 -15.21 -5.65 6.70
CA TYR A 83 -15.58 -4.49 5.87
C TYR A 83 -16.51 -3.56 6.66
N PRO A 84 -16.00 -2.51 7.30
CA PRO A 84 -16.84 -1.52 7.96
C PRO A 84 -17.71 -0.77 6.94
N GLU A 85 -18.99 -0.55 7.25
CA GLU A 85 -19.89 0.21 6.38
C GLU A 85 -19.52 1.70 6.31
N ALA A 86 -19.22 2.31 7.49
CA ALA A 86 -18.71 3.66 7.59
C ALA A 86 -17.18 3.61 7.45
N GLN A 87 -16.68 4.10 6.33
CA GLN A 87 -15.28 3.97 5.97
C GLN A 87 -14.45 5.14 6.50
N VAL A 88 -14.78 6.35 6.11
CA VAL A 88 -14.00 7.53 6.49
C VAL A 88 -14.93 8.64 6.95
N SER A 89 -14.73 9.14 8.17
CA SER A 89 -15.36 10.35 8.67
C SER A 89 -14.35 11.49 8.73
N PHE A 90 -14.75 12.66 8.24
CA PHE A 90 -13.98 13.89 8.32
C PHE A 90 -14.61 14.82 9.34
N LEU A 91 -13.82 15.27 10.31
CA LEU A 91 -14.26 16.10 11.42
C LEU A 91 -13.73 17.52 11.27
N PHE A 92 -14.62 18.50 11.42
CA PHE A 92 -14.33 19.93 11.28
C PHE A 92 -14.77 20.69 12.52
N SER A 93 -14.33 21.92 12.63
CA SER A 93 -14.75 22.84 13.69
C SER A 93 -16.28 23.01 13.73
N GLY A 94 -16.79 23.35 14.91
CA GLY A 94 -18.23 23.52 15.12
C GLY A 94 -19.06 22.25 14.98
N HIS A 95 -18.46 21.09 15.26
CA HIS A 95 -19.10 19.75 15.18
C HIS A 95 -19.67 19.43 13.78
N LYS A 96 -19.02 19.96 12.72
CA LYS A 96 -19.35 19.65 11.34
C LYS A 96 -18.59 18.41 10.91
N SER A 97 -19.23 17.56 10.10
CA SER A 97 -18.61 16.36 9.56
C SER A 97 -19.32 15.87 8.31
N PHE A 98 -18.64 15.05 7.55
CA PHE A 98 -19.27 14.13 6.61
C PHE A 98 -18.59 12.76 6.71
N THR A 99 -19.32 11.72 6.34
CA THR A 99 -18.83 10.34 6.36
C THR A 99 -18.99 9.72 4.97
N LEU A 100 -17.95 9.06 4.50
CA LEU A 100 -17.97 8.23 3.32
C LEU A 100 -18.22 6.78 3.71
N PHE A 101 -19.13 6.16 2.99
CA PHE A 101 -19.57 4.78 3.20
C PHE A 101 -19.18 3.91 2.00
N THR A 102 -19.20 2.61 2.20
CA THR A 102 -19.20 1.64 1.09
C THR A 102 -20.39 1.89 0.17
N ASP A 103 -21.56 2.19 0.74
CA ASP A 103 -22.75 2.58 -0.01
C ASP A 103 -22.64 4.02 -0.55
N PRO A 104 -22.60 4.22 -1.88
CA PRO A 104 -22.49 5.55 -2.49
C PRO A 104 -23.66 6.47 -2.10
N ALA A 105 -24.89 5.96 -2.00
CA ALA A 105 -26.05 6.79 -1.70
C ALA A 105 -25.97 7.39 -0.29
N ARG A 106 -25.48 6.62 0.69
CA ARG A 106 -25.25 7.11 2.05
C ARG A 106 -24.15 8.16 2.09
N SER A 107 -23.10 8.00 1.28
CA SER A 107 -22.03 8.99 1.15
C SER A 107 -22.56 10.31 0.61
N VAL A 108 -23.37 10.27 -0.46
CA VAL A 108 -24.04 11.46 -1.03
C VAL A 108 -24.93 12.15 0.01
N GLN A 109 -25.73 11.40 0.77
CA GLN A 109 -26.57 11.96 1.85
C GLN A 109 -25.72 12.64 2.93
N SER A 110 -24.59 12.05 3.29
CA SER A 110 -23.69 12.61 4.30
C SER A 110 -23.02 13.89 3.83
N VAL A 111 -22.57 13.94 2.58
CA VAL A 111 -22.06 15.17 1.97
C VAL A 111 -23.14 16.24 1.88
N ALA A 112 -24.36 15.88 1.46
CA ALA A 112 -25.50 16.79 1.39
C ALA A 112 -25.86 17.41 2.75
N ALA A 113 -25.71 16.66 3.84
CA ALA A 113 -25.95 17.15 5.19
C ALA A 113 -24.95 18.24 5.62
N LEU A 114 -23.72 18.20 5.10
CA LEU A 114 -22.70 19.24 5.30
C LEU A 114 -22.87 20.39 4.29
N SER A 115 -23.06 20.05 3.01
CA SER A 115 -23.18 20.96 1.88
C SER A 115 -24.17 20.42 0.83
N ALA A 116 -25.38 20.92 0.86
CA ALA A 116 -26.43 20.48 -0.05
C ALA A 116 -26.09 20.75 -1.53
N VAL A 117 -25.31 21.79 -1.81
CA VAL A 117 -24.90 22.16 -3.17
C VAL A 117 -23.85 21.19 -3.75
N ASP A 118 -23.16 20.44 -2.91
CA ASP A 118 -22.12 19.49 -3.30
C ASP A 118 -22.64 18.06 -3.47
N ALA A 119 -23.91 17.81 -3.17
CA ALA A 119 -24.49 16.46 -3.27
C ALA A 119 -24.43 15.89 -4.69
N GLU A 120 -24.84 16.67 -5.69
CA GLU A 120 -24.84 16.26 -7.10
C GLU A 120 -23.41 16.17 -7.67
N PRO A 121 -22.52 17.17 -7.49
CA PRO A 121 -21.11 17.07 -7.87
C PRO A 121 -20.39 15.88 -7.26
N TYR A 122 -20.61 15.59 -5.97
CA TYR A 122 -20.02 14.43 -5.31
C TYR A 122 -20.60 13.10 -5.85
N ALA A 123 -21.90 13.03 -6.14
CA ALA A 123 -22.50 11.85 -6.75
C ALA A 123 -21.90 11.56 -8.15
N ALA A 124 -21.65 12.61 -8.94
CA ALA A 124 -20.97 12.50 -10.23
C ALA A 124 -19.53 11.99 -10.08
N LEU A 125 -18.75 12.59 -9.17
CA LEU A 125 -17.40 12.15 -8.83
C LEU A 125 -17.39 10.66 -8.43
N ARG A 126 -18.24 10.27 -7.50
CA ARG A 126 -18.28 8.88 -7.00
C ARG A 126 -18.60 7.88 -8.10
N LYS A 127 -19.57 8.21 -8.97
CA LYS A 127 -19.93 7.37 -10.11
C LYS A 127 -18.76 7.19 -11.08
N GLU A 128 -18.06 8.28 -11.42
CA GLU A 128 -16.91 8.22 -12.33
C GLU A 128 -15.76 7.43 -11.71
N VAL A 129 -15.47 7.68 -10.43
CA VAL A 129 -14.44 6.95 -9.66
C VAL A 129 -14.70 5.44 -9.68
N ASP A 130 -15.93 5.01 -9.41
CA ASP A 130 -16.28 3.59 -9.40
C ASP A 130 -16.15 2.99 -10.82
N GLN A 131 -16.62 3.68 -11.87
CA GLN A 131 -16.51 3.22 -13.27
C GLN A 131 -15.05 3.08 -13.72
N LEU A 132 -14.21 4.08 -13.47
CA LEU A 132 -12.78 4.05 -13.84
C LEU A 132 -12.05 2.92 -13.09
N CYS A 133 -12.32 2.76 -11.81
CA CYS A 133 -11.68 1.72 -11.01
C CYS A 133 -12.08 0.32 -11.45
N GLU A 134 -13.37 0.06 -11.63
CA GLU A 134 -13.87 -1.28 -11.99
C GLU A 134 -13.46 -1.69 -13.41
N ALA A 135 -13.57 -0.76 -14.36
CA ALA A 135 -13.33 -1.08 -15.77
C ALA A 135 -11.86 -1.05 -16.18
N ILE A 136 -11.03 -0.18 -15.57
CA ILE A 136 -9.67 0.10 -16.05
C ILE A 136 -8.63 -0.10 -14.95
N LEU A 137 -8.70 0.63 -13.83
CA LEU A 137 -7.58 0.79 -12.93
C LEU A 137 -7.29 -0.45 -12.08
N ILE A 138 -8.34 -1.15 -11.59
CA ILE A 138 -8.16 -2.42 -10.87
C ILE A 138 -7.68 -3.51 -11.83
N PRO A 139 -8.29 -3.73 -13.01
CA PRO A 139 -7.77 -4.67 -14.00
C PRO A 139 -6.31 -4.42 -14.38
N ALA A 140 -5.93 -3.17 -14.62
CA ALA A 140 -4.56 -2.78 -14.96
C ALA A 140 -3.52 -3.16 -13.88
N THR A 141 -3.93 -3.32 -12.63
CA THR A 141 -3.07 -3.77 -11.53
C THR A 141 -2.48 -5.17 -11.77
N PHE A 142 -3.18 -6.03 -12.50
CA PHE A 142 -2.88 -7.46 -12.63
C PHE A 142 -2.39 -7.87 -14.04
N VAL A 143 -1.88 -6.91 -14.78
CA VAL A 143 -1.21 -7.12 -16.07
C VAL A 143 0.09 -6.31 -16.14
N PRO A 144 1.07 -6.73 -16.95
CA PRO A 144 2.23 -5.89 -17.24
C PRO A 144 1.80 -4.57 -17.90
N PRO A 145 2.47 -3.45 -17.57
CA PRO A 145 2.18 -2.17 -18.22
C PRO A 145 2.70 -2.17 -19.66
N VAL A 146 2.06 -1.37 -20.50
CA VAL A 146 2.51 -1.08 -21.86
C VAL A 146 3.13 0.30 -21.97
N GLU A 147 3.81 0.58 -23.08
CA GLU A 147 4.41 1.88 -23.33
C GLU A 147 3.37 3.01 -23.26
N PRO A 148 3.72 4.20 -22.75
CA PRO A 148 2.75 5.29 -22.56
C PRO A 148 1.99 5.68 -23.83
N VAL A 149 2.65 5.67 -25.00
CA VAL A 149 2.00 6.00 -26.28
C VAL A 149 0.96 4.94 -26.65
N GLU A 150 1.29 3.66 -26.49
CA GLU A 150 0.36 2.55 -26.74
C GLU A 150 -0.83 2.63 -25.77
N GLN A 151 -0.58 2.88 -24.49
CA GLN A 151 -1.64 3.03 -23.49
C GLN A 151 -2.60 4.18 -23.82
N MET A 152 -2.08 5.32 -24.26
CA MET A 152 -2.89 6.46 -24.66
C MET A 152 -3.70 6.18 -25.93
N MET A 153 -3.16 5.42 -26.89
CA MET A 153 -3.90 5.00 -28.07
C MET A 153 -5.06 4.08 -27.69
N LEU A 154 -4.81 3.07 -26.83
CA LEU A 154 -5.86 2.17 -26.33
C LEU A 154 -6.99 2.96 -25.67
N PHE A 155 -6.67 3.90 -24.81
CA PHE A 155 -7.68 4.71 -24.12
C PHE A 155 -8.52 5.54 -25.10
N ARG A 156 -7.90 6.20 -26.07
CA ARG A 156 -8.61 7.04 -27.06
C ARG A 156 -9.50 6.24 -28.00
N GLU A 157 -9.18 4.97 -28.27
CA GLU A 157 -9.96 4.09 -29.13
C GLU A 157 -11.08 3.35 -28.38
N ALA A 158 -11.01 3.28 -27.03
CA ALA A 158 -11.92 2.50 -26.19
C ALA A 158 -13.23 3.23 -25.80
N GLY A 159 -13.59 4.33 -26.50
CA GLY A 159 -14.83 5.08 -26.29
C GLY A 159 -14.77 6.07 -25.11
N PRO A 160 -15.92 6.61 -24.67
CA PRO A 160 -15.96 7.79 -23.78
C PRO A 160 -15.24 7.62 -22.45
N LEU A 161 -15.28 6.42 -21.84
CA LEU A 161 -14.59 6.16 -20.57
C LEU A 161 -13.06 6.08 -20.78
N GLY A 162 -12.62 5.55 -21.91
CA GLY A 162 -11.20 5.55 -22.29
C GLY A 162 -10.71 6.98 -22.59
N GLU A 163 -11.48 7.77 -23.36
CA GLU A 163 -11.16 9.18 -23.60
C GLU A 163 -11.04 9.96 -22.28
N ARG A 164 -11.97 9.75 -21.35
CA ARG A 164 -11.88 10.35 -20.01
C ARG A 164 -10.65 9.90 -19.24
N MET A 165 -10.30 8.60 -19.33
CA MET A 165 -9.08 8.08 -18.71
C MET A 165 -7.82 8.73 -19.30
N ALA A 166 -7.77 8.94 -20.61
CA ALA A 166 -6.67 9.67 -21.27
C ALA A 166 -6.58 11.13 -20.77
N GLU A 167 -7.73 11.80 -20.65
CA GLU A 167 -7.78 13.18 -20.14
C GLU A 167 -7.25 13.29 -18.71
N ILE A 168 -7.73 12.46 -17.80
CA ILE A 168 -7.29 12.52 -16.40
C ILE A 168 -5.84 12.08 -16.20
N SER A 169 -5.29 11.31 -17.13
CA SER A 169 -3.87 10.92 -17.13
C SER A 169 -2.92 12.09 -17.47
N GLU A 170 -3.44 13.24 -17.91
CA GLU A 170 -2.67 14.45 -18.12
C GLU A 170 -2.82 15.45 -16.95
N MET A 171 -3.83 15.26 -16.09
CA MET A 171 -4.13 16.13 -14.94
C MET A 171 -3.24 15.84 -13.74
N THR A 172 -3.22 16.80 -12.81
CA THR A 172 -2.81 16.56 -11.42
C THR A 172 -3.98 15.93 -10.62
N PRO A 173 -3.73 15.25 -9.49
CA PRO A 173 -4.79 14.80 -8.59
C PRO A 173 -5.72 15.92 -8.11
N LEU A 174 -5.19 17.13 -7.87
CA LEU A 174 -5.97 18.29 -7.46
C LEU A 174 -6.88 18.79 -8.59
N GLU A 175 -6.36 18.92 -9.82
CA GLU A 175 -7.16 19.31 -10.99
C GLU A 175 -8.29 18.33 -11.27
N TYR A 176 -8.03 17.01 -11.11
CA TYR A 176 -9.07 16.00 -11.22
C TYR A 176 -10.23 16.26 -10.24
N LEU A 177 -9.93 16.49 -8.96
CA LEU A 177 -10.96 16.79 -7.96
C LEU A 177 -11.70 18.11 -8.26
N GLN A 178 -10.97 19.16 -8.67
CA GLN A 178 -11.53 20.47 -9.00
C GLN A 178 -12.48 20.41 -10.22
N SER A 179 -12.26 19.47 -11.15
CA SER A 179 -13.08 19.31 -12.35
C SER A 179 -14.56 19.03 -12.06
N PHE A 180 -14.90 18.57 -10.85
CA PHE A 180 -16.29 18.30 -10.43
C PHE A 180 -17.02 19.52 -9.86
N GLY A 181 -16.33 20.62 -9.60
CA GLY A 181 -16.95 21.89 -9.17
C GLY A 181 -17.54 21.86 -7.76
N LEU A 182 -17.00 21.03 -6.86
CA LEU A 182 -17.34 21.03 -5.43
C LEU A 182 -17.03 22.40 -4.82
N ARG A 183 -17.92 22.91 -3.96
CA ARG A 183 -17.87 24.29 -3.45
C ARG A 183 -17.47 24.40 -1.98
N ASP A 184 -17.89 23.47 -1.12
CA ASP A 184 -17.56 23.53 0.29
C ASP A 184 -16.06 23.18 0.49
N PRO A 185 -15.28 24.08 1.11
CA PRO A 185 -13.85 23.88 1.31
C PRO A 185 -13.52 22.63 2.13
N ARG A 186 -14.43 22.21 3.01
CA ARG A 186 -14.24 21.03 3.88
C ARG A 186 -14.43 19.73 3.10
N VAL A 187 -15.42 19.67 2.17
CA VAL A 187 -15.60 18.51 1.28
C VAL A 187 -14.36 18.36 0.40
N ASN A 188 -13.90 19.44 -0.22
CA ASN A 188 -12.68 19.45 -1.03
C ASN A 188 -11.44 19.02 -0.22
N ALA A 189 -11.27 19.56 1.00
CA ALA A 189 -10.15 19.19 1.87
C ALA A 189 -10.15 17.70 2.21
N GLY A 190 -11.31 17.16 2.57
CA GLY A 190 -11.43 15.74 2.91
C GLY A 190 -11.10 14.83 1.73
N LEU A 191 -11.59 15.12 0.53
CA LEU A 191 -11.32 14.34 -0.68
C LEU A 191 -9.85 14.46 -1.10
N LEU A 192 -9.26 15.67 -1.00
CA LEU A 192 -7.83 15.86 -1.28
C LEU A 192 -6.95 15.10 -0.30
N TYR A 193 -7.25 15.19 1.01
CA TYR A 193 -6.55 14.42 2.02
C TYR A 193 -6.63 12.92 1.73
N LEU A 194 -7.81 12.41 1.38
CA LEU A 194 -8.02 11.00 1.10
C LEU A 194 -7.20 10.52 -0.10
N SER A 195 -7.15 11.30 -1.18
CA SER A 195 -6.33 10.98 -2.35
C SER A 195 -4.83 11.05 -2.07
N SER A 196 -4.39 11.94 -1.16
CA SER A 196 -2.97 12.13 -0.82
C SER A 196 -2.51 11.36 0.43
N MET A 197 -3.42 10.68 1.13
CA MET A 197 -3.19 10.05 2.45
C MET A 197 -1.90 9.23 2.52
N PHE A 198 -1.56 8.53 1.45
CA PHE A 198 -0.40 7.64 1.37
C PHE A 198 0.72 8.17 0.46
N GLY A 199 0.84 9.48 0.31
CA GLY A 199 1.98 10.09 -0.36
C GLY A 199 1.81 10.26 -1.87
N LEU A 200 0.59 10.52 -2.35
CA LEU A 200 0.36 11.06 -3.69
C LEU A 200 0.46 12.59 -3.60
N GLU A 201 1.38 13.17 -4.37
CA GLU A 201 1.51 14.62 -4.45
C GLU A 201 0.30 15.22 -5.18
N PRO A 202 -0.41 16.20 -4.59
CA PRO A 202 -1.63 16.76 -5.19
C PRO A 202 -1.44 17.49 -6.50
N ASP A 203 -0.26 18.04 -6.73
CA ASP A 203 0.13 18.86 -7.87
C ASP A 203 1.07 18.16 -8.86
N GLU A 204 1.27 16.86 -8.70
CA GLU A 204 2.07 16.06 -9.64
C GLU A 204 1.33 15.86 -10.95
N GLY A 205 1.86 16.48 -12.02
CA GLY A 205 1.30 16.38 -13.38
C GLY A 205 1.33 14.96 -13.90
N GLY A 206 0.28 14.56 -14.62
CA GLY A 206 0.18 13.20 -15.15
C GLY A 206 -0.25 12.13 -14.15
N MET A 207 -0.58 12.52 -12.92
CA MET A 207 -0.96 11.58 -11.85
C MET A 207 -2.43 11.67 -11.43
N GLY A 208 -3.27 12.41 -12.15
CA GLY A 208 -4.69 12.56 -11.85
C GLY A 208 -5.46 11.24 -11.80
N PHE A 209 -5.05 10.25 -12.58
CA PHE A 209 -5.64 8.90 -12.57
C PHE A 209 -5.45 8.13 -11.26
N MET A 210 -4.52 8.55 -10.41
CA MET A 210 -4.32 7.92 -9.11
C MET A 210 -5.37 8.34 -8.07
N ALA A 211 -5.94 9.54 -8.20
CA ALA A 211 -6.98 10.01 -7.27
C ALA A 211 -8.21 9.09 -7.25
N PRO A 212 -8.79 8.64 -8.37
CA PRO A 212 -9.86 7.63 -8.39
C PRO A 212 -9.53 6.36 -7.62
N ILE A 213 -8.28 5.83 -7.74
CA ILE A 213 -7.87 4.62 -7.03
C ILE A 213 -7.96 4.81 -5.52
N PHE A 214 -7.41 5.89 -4.98
CA PHE A 214 -7.45 6.15 -3.54
C PHE A 214 -8.88 6.44 -3.07
N LEU A 215 -9.64 7.25 -3.78
CA LEU A 215 -11.02 7.57 -3.43
C LEU A 215 -11.92 6.34 -3.43
N SER A 216 -11.83 5.48 -4.45
CA SER A 216 -12.60 4.23 -4.48
C SER A 216 -12.13 3.26 -3.41
N ARG A 217 -10.82 3.01 -3.32
CA ARG A 217 -10.31 1.93 -2.48
C ARG A 217 -10.36 2.25 -0.99
N LEU A 218 -10.22 3.51 -0.60
CA LEU A 218 -10.38 3.94 0.79
C LEU A 218 -11.86 3.99 1.24
N THR A 219 -12.81 3.97 0.32
CA THR A 219 -14.23 3.74 0.64
C THR A 219 -14.66 2.27 0.59
N HIS A 220 -13.71 1.35 0.35
CA HIS A 220 -13.91 -0.10 0.35
C HIS A 220 -12.79 -0.83 1.11
N SER A 221 -12.14 -0.13 2.05
CA SER A 221 -11.05 -0.70 2.83
C SER A 221 -11.53 -1.82 3.74
N ALA A 222 -10.72 -2.85 3.84
CA ALA A 222 -10.94 -3.96 4.74
C ALA A 222 -9.83 -4.07 5.77
N LEU A 223 -10.13 -4.64 6.93
CA LEU A 223 -9.14 -5.10 7.90
C LEU A 223 -8.97 -6.61 7.78
N VAL A 224 -7.74 -7.11 7.82
CA VAL A 224 -7.49 -8.54 7.97
C VAL A 224 -7.74 -8.91 9.43
N ARG A 225 -8.68 -9.81 9.69
CA ARG A 225 -9.07 -10.21 11.06
C ARG A 225 -7.91 -10.90 11.76
N GLY A 226 -7.63 -10.47 12.98
CA GLY A 226 -6.52 -10.94 13.79
C GLY A 226 -5.17 -10.27 13.50
N GLY A 227 -5.16 -9.29 12.58
CA GLY A 227 -3.97 -8.54 12.15
C GLY A 227 -3.51 -8.91 10.74
N SER A 228 -2.86 -7.97 10.07
CA SER A 228 -2.42 -8.12 8.66
C SER A 228 -1.43 -9.27 8.44
N HIS A 229 -0.68 -9.68 9.48
CA HIS A 229 0.24 -10.82 9.42
C HIS A 229 -0.45 -12.16 9.08
N GLN A 230 -1.77 -12.30 9.30
CA GLN A 230 -2.51 -13.50 8.93
C GLN A 230 -2.38 -13.81 7.43
N LEU A 231 -2.39 -12.74 6.62
CA LEU A 231 -2.23 -12.86 5.17
C LEU A 231 -0.86 -13.43 4.79
N SER A 232 0.22 -12.91 5.41
CA SER A 232 1.58 -13.42 5.15
C SER A 232 1.79 -14.85 5.69
N SER A 233 1.19 -15.16 6.83
CA SER A 233 1.28 -16.50 7.43
C SER A 233 0.65 -17.58 6.55
N VAL A 234 -0.52 -17.28 5.96
CA VAL A 234 -1.18 -18.22 5.05
C VAL A 234 -0.42 -18.33 3.72
N LEU A 235 0.07 -17.23 3.15
CA LEU A 235 0.90 -17.28 1.94
C LEU A 235 2.17 -18.13 2.16
N ARG A 236 2.86 -17.95 3.30
CA ARG A 236 4.00 -18.78 3.66
C ARG A 236 3.61 -20.26 3.71
N ARG A 237 2.51 -20.60 4.36
CA ARG A 237 2.00 -21.98 4.43
C ARG A 237 1.77 -22.56 3.04
N ARG A 238 1.16 -21.78 2.10
CA ARG A 238 0.95 -22.24 0.72
C ARG A 238 2.26 -22.57 0.00
N ILE A 239 3.32 -21.79 0.25
CA ILE A 239 4.65 -22.08 -0.29
C ILE A 239 5.18 -23.42 0.26
N GLU A 240 5.11 -23.59 1.59
CA GLU A 240 5.63 -24.79 2.27
C GLU A 240 4.83 -26.05 1.89
N GLU A 241 3.50 -25.98 1.79
CA GLU A 241 2.62 -27.06 1.32
C GLU A 241 2.91 -27.48 -0.14
N ALA A 242 3.31 -26.54 -0.97
CA ALA A 242 3.73 -26.81 -2.34
C ALA A 242 5.20 -27.27 -2.46
N GLY A 243 5.90 -27.52 -1.35
CA GLY A 243 7.28 -28.00 -1.32
C GLY A 243 8.35 -26.91 -1.42
N GLY A 244 7.98 -25.62 -1.42
CA GLY A 244 8.91 -24.50 -1.33
C GLY A 244 9.46 -24.34 0.09
N ILE A 245 10.55 -23.60 0.24
CA ILE A 245 11.15 -23.31 1.54
C ILE A 245 11.22 -21.80 1.80
N VAL A 246 11.09 -21.40 3.07
CA VAL A 246 11.22 -20.02 3.50
C VAL A 246 12.36 -19.91 4.52
N ILE A 247 13.42 -19.21 4.16
CA ILE A 247 14.62 -19.01 4.95
C ILE A 247 14.52 -17.62 5.59
N VAL A 248 14.35 -17.56 6.91
CA VAL A 248 14.27 -16.31 7.67
C VAL A 248 15.55 -16.06 8.47
N GLY A 249 15.78 -14.81 8.88
CA GLY A 249 16.94 -14.40 9.68
C GLY A 249 18.25 -14.38 8.88
N LYS A 250 18.18 -14.38 7.56
CA LYS A 250 19.35 -14.36 6.66
C LYS A 250 19.05 -13.47 5.45
N GLY A 251 19.81 -12.39 5.33
CA GLY A 251 19.72 -11.50 4.17
C GLY A 251 20.51 -12.01 2.97
N ALA A 252 20.15 -11.54 1.79
CA ALA A 252 20.98 -11.68 0.59
C ALA A 252 22.18 -10.74 0.70
N ARG A 253 23.40 -11.27 0.47
CA ARG A 253 24.65 -10.52 0.49
C ARG A 253 25.04 -10.03 -0.90
N ARG A 254 24.94 -10.91 -1.90
CA ARG A 254 25.22 -10.59 -3.30
C ARG A 254 24.59 -11.58 -4.26
N LEU A 255 24.36 -11.14 -5.47
CA LEU A 255 23.97 -12.00 -6.58
C LEU A 255 25.20 -12.76 -7.13
N VAL A 256 25.01 -14.04 -7.43
CA VAL A 256 26.07 -14.89 -8.03
C VAL A 256 25.89 -14.87 -9.54
N LEU A 257 26.96 -14.49 -10.27
CA LEU A 257 26.96 -14.40 -11.72
C LEU A 257 27.86 -15.46 -12.36
N SER A 258 27.41 -15.98 -13.51
CA SER A 258 28.22 -16.73 -14.46
C SER A 258 28.19 -15.98 -15.80
N GLY A 259 29.30 -15.34 -16.16
CA GLY A 259 29.31 -14.36 -17.25
C GLY A 259 28.44 -13.14 -16.89
N ASN A 260 27.45 -12.87 -17.74
CA ASN A 260 26.46 -11.81 -17.54
C ASN A 260 25.13 -12.33 -16.95
N ARG A 261 25.01 -13.63 -16.62
CA ARG A 261 23.78 -14.26 -16.13
C ARG A 261 23.82 -14.41 -14.61
N VAL A 262 22.74 -14.06 -13.93
CA VAL A 262 22.53 -14.42 -12.53
C VAL A 262 22.21 -15.91 -12.43
N THR A 263 22.93 -16.62 -11.55
CA THR A 263 22.84 -18.07 -11.34
C THR A 263 22.57 -18.44 -9.89
N GLY A 264 22.25 -17.47 -9.04
CA GLY A 264 21.93 -17.68 -7.65
C GLY A 264 22.20 -16.47 -6.77
N VAL A 265 22.20 -16.71 -5.47
CA VAL A 265 22.45 -15.69 -4.44
C VAL A 265 23.36 -16.26 -3.35
N GLU A 266 24.27 -15.44 -2.85
CA GLU A 266 25.02 -15.68 -1.62
C GLU A 266 24.35 -14.94 -0.47
N LEU A 267 24.10 -15.65 0.62
CA LEU A 267 23.50 -15.12 1.84
C LEU A 267 24.57 -14.50 2.76
N GLU A 268 24.15 -13.72 3.75
CA GLU A 268 25.03 -13.06 4.72
C GLU A 268 25.89 -14.05 5.54
N ASP A 269 25.43 -15.28 5.74
CA ASP A 269 26.16 -16.36 6.42
C ASP A 269 27.15 -17.13 5.49
N GLY A 270 27.27 -16.72 4.23
CA GLY A 270 28.11 -17.36 3.23
C GLY A 270 27.46 -18.56 2.51
N THR A 271 26.24 -18.93 2.86
CA THR A 271 25.49 -19.97 2.14
C THR A 271 25.17 -19.51 0.72
N THR A 272 25.41 -20.37 -0.27
CA THR A 272 25.05 -20.08 -1.66
C THR A 272 23.87 -20.92 -2.10
N LEU A 273 22.82 -20.25 -2.59
CA LEU A 273 21.65 -20.85 -3.23
C LEU A 273 21.80 -20.67 -4.75
N LYS A 274 21.86 -21.78 -5.48
CA LYS A 274 21.87 -21.74 -6.96
C LYS A 274 20.43 -21.69 -7.48
N ALA A 275 20.19 -20.93 -8.52
CA ALA A 275 18.87 -20.82 -9.14
C ALA A 275 18.96 -20.47 -10.62
N PHE A 276 17.97 -20.89 -11.40
CA PHE A 276 17.80 -20.46 -12.79
C PHE A 276 17.21 -19.04 -12.88
N ALA A 277 16.39 -18.67 -11.90
CA ALA A 277 15.83 -17.33 -11.73
C ALA A 277 16.01 -16.81 -10.30
N VAL A 278 16.37 -15.55 -10.16
CA VAL A 278 16.32 -14.80 -8.90
C VAL A 278 15.31 -13.66 -9.06
N VAL A 279 14.28 -13.64 -8.21
CA VAL A 279 13.26 -12.58 -8.21
C VAL A 279 13.56 -11.65 -7.04
N SER A 280 13.98 -10.43 -7.31
CA SER A 280 14.19 -9.42 -6.27
C SER A 280 12.89 -8.65 -6.00
N THR A 281 12.46 -8.66 -4.74
CA THR A 281 11.38 -7.78 -4.27
C THR A 281 11.91 -6.61 -3.47
N LEU A 282 13.22 -6.44 -3.47
CA LEU A 282 13.93 -5.30 -2.90
C LEU A 282 13.77 -4.06 -3.79
N ASN A 283 14.18 -2.91 -3.31
CA ASN A 283 14.18 -1.71 -4.13
C ASN A 283 15.30 -1.73 -5.18
N PRO A 284 15.26 -0.86 -6.20
CA PRO A 284 16.25 -0.84 -7.29
C PRO A 284 17.69 -0.60 -6.81
N GLU A 285 17.88 0.30 -5.85
CA GLU A 285 19.19 0.59 -5.27
C GLU A 285 19.79 -0.65 -4.60
N GLN A 286 19.02 -1.35 -3.78
CA GLN A 286 19.47 -2.59 -3.15
C GLN A 286 19.77 -3.67 -4.20
N THR A 287 18.89 -3.83 -5.19
CA THR A 287 19.02 -4.87 -6.21
C THR A 287 20.22 -4.62 -7.11
N PHE A 288 20.37 -3.42 -7.66
CA PHE A 288 21.37 -3.13 -8.68
C PHE A 288 22.68 -2.56 -8.12
N LEU A 289 22.64 -1.76 -7.04
CA LEU A 289 23.84 -1.11 -6.52
C LEU A 289 24.49 -1.85 -5.35
N GLN A 290 23.69 -2.62 -4.58
CA GLN A 290 24.22 -3.33 -3.41
C GLN A 290 24.46 -4.82 -3.66
N LEU A 291 23.50 -5.53 -4.30
CA LEU A 291 23.61 -6.98 -4.53
C LEU A 291 24.42 -7.35 -5.78
N LEU A 292 24.54 -6.46 -6.76
CA LEU A 292 25.44 -6.62 -7.91
C LEU A 292 26.79 -5.96 -7.61
N SER A 293 27.88 -6.63 -7.94
CA SER A 293 29.21 -6.09 -7.73
C SER A 293 29.69 -5.21 -8.90
N GLY A 294 29.95 -3.94 -8.61
CA GLY A 294 30.82 -2.98 -9.34
C GLY A 294 30.66 -2.90 -10.86
N ASP A 295 31.66 -3.33 -11.59
CA ASP A 295 31.84 -3.09 -13.05
C ASP A 295 30.91 -3.93 -13.96
N LYS A 296 30.01 -4.75 -13.38
CA LYS A 296 29.13 -5.64 -14.13
C LYS A 296 27.71 -5.08 -14.33
N ILE A 297 27.46 -3.87 -13.85
CA ILE A 297 26.14 -3.22 -13.98
C ILE A 297 26.18 -2.38 -15.25
N ALA A 298 25.24 -2.63 -16.17
CA ALA A 298 25.06 -1.78 -17.34
C ALA A 298 24.81 -0.32 -16.92
N PRO A 299 25.37 0.67 -17.63
CA PRO A 299 25.22 2.09 -17.24
C PRO A 299 23.77 2.50 -17.02
N GLU A 300 22.86 2.04 -17.86
CA GLU A 300 21.43 2.37 -17.83
C GLU A 300 20.76 1.86 -16.53
N LEU A 301 21.11 0.64 -16.10
CA LEU A 301 20.60 0.08 -14.83
C LEU A 301 21.16 0.80 -13.61
N ARG A 302 22.43 1.22 -13.68
CA ARG A 302 23.06 2.01 -12.63
C ARG A 302 22.38 3.38 -12.52
N GLU A 303 22.26 4.08 -13.64
CA GLU A 303 21.65 5.40 -13.70
C GLU A 303 20.18 5.36 -13.23
N GLY A 304 19.40 4.37 -13.68
CA GLY A 304 18.02 4.18 -13.24
C GLY A 304 17.92 3.93 -11.73
N ALA A 305 18.83 3.14 -11.15
CA ALA A 305 18.83 2.87 -9.72
C ALA A 305 19.32 4.06 -8.87
N GLU A 306 20.31 4.82 -9.36
CA GLU A 306 20.84 6.03 -8.69
C GLU A 306 19.84 7.19 -8.72
N ASN A 307 19.09 7.33 -9.83
CA ASN A 307 18.09 8.38 -10.03
C ASN A 307 16.68 7.98 -9.57
N TYR A 308 16.50 6.79 -8.98
CA TYR A 308 15.19 6.36 -8.49
C TYR A 308 14.70 7.28 -7.39
N GLU A 309 13.55 7.89 -7.60
CA GLU A 309 13.01 8.92 -6.72
C GLU A 309 12.31 8.33 -5.51
N TRP A 310 12.57 8.94 -4.36
CA TRP A 310 11.94 8.63 -3.08
C TRP A 310 11.03 9.78 -2.65
N GLU A 311 10.01 9.45 -1.86
CA GLU A 311 9.12 10.46 -1.30
C GLU A 311 9.91 11.45 -0.43
N LYS A 312 9.52 12.71 -0.48
CA LYS A 312 10.10 13.79 0.33
C LYS A 312 9.68 13.68 1.80
N TRP A 313 8.54 13.05 2.04
CA TRP A 313 7.95 12.82 3.35
C TRP A 313 7.34 11.41 3.43
N SER A 314 6.99 10.96 4.64
CA SER A 314 6.40 9.66 4.89
C SER A 314 5.35 9.74 6.00
N LEU A 315 5.05 8.62 6.62
CA LEU A 315 4.07 8.53 7.69
C LEU A 315 4.76 8.42 9.06
N PHE A 316 4.26 9.17 10.01
CA PHE A 316 4.42 8.89 11.44
C PHE A 316 3.25 8.04 11.89
N VAL A 317 3.53 6.99 12.65
CA VAL A 317 2.54 6.05 13.16
C VAL A 317 2.65 5.96 14.66
N ALA A 318 1.53 6.13 15.38
CA ALA A 318 1.44 5.82 16.78
C ALA A 318 0.32 4.82 17.06
N ASN A 319 0.60 3.82 17.88
CA ASN A 319 -0.38 2.83 18.31
C ASN A 319 -0.47 2.84 19.83
N TRP A 320 -1.69 2.70 20.33
CA TRP A 320 -1.92 2.57 21.77
C TRP A 320 -2.86 1.40 22.06
N GLY A 321 -2.54 0.66 23.11
CA GLY A 321 -3.46 -0.22 23.78
C GLY A 321 -4.14 0.54 24.91
N MET A 322 -5.47 0.61 24.90
CA MET A 322 -6.23 1.33 25.93
C MET A 322 -7.27 0.45 26.61
N LEU A 323 -7.68 0.82 27.81
CA LEU A 323 -8.80 0.23 28.56
C LEU A 323 -9.86 1.29 28.84
N GLY A 324 -11.13 0.95 28.60
CA GLY A 324 -12.28 1.83 28.81
C GLY A 324 -13.15 1.95 27.56
N ALA A 325 -13.98 3.00 27.50
CA ALA A 325 -14.79 3.25 26.32
C ALA A 325 -13.90 3.68 25.13
N PRO A 326 -14.22 3.24 23.91
CA PRO A 326 -13.55 3.72 22.72
C PRO A 326 -13.76 5.23 22.54
N PRO A 327 -12.96 5.91 21.70
CA PRO A 327 -13.17 7.33 21.41
C PRO A 327 -14.62 7.64 21.07
N ARG A 328 -15.19 8.66 21.72
CA ARG A 328 -16.55 9.16 21.53
C ARG A 328 -16.47 10.61 21.06
N TYR A 329 -17.03 10.86 19.89
CA TYR A 329 -16.97 12.17 19.23
C TYR A 329 -18.24 12.98 19.58
N GLU A 330 -18.21 13.57 20.79
CA GLU A 330 -19.37 14.33 21.32
C GLU A 330 -19.74 15.50 20.40
N GLY A 331 -21.02 15.64 20.12
CA GLY A 331 -21.55 16.68 19.24
C GLY A 331 -21.54 16.32 17.73
N TYR A 332 -20.86 15.24 17.34
CA TYR A 332 -20.90 14.71 15.99
C TYR A 332 -21.95 13.62 15.83
N PRO A 333 -22.36 13.28 14.58
CA PRO A 333 -23.26 12.14 14.34
C PRO A 333 -22.68 10.82 14.88
N GLU A 334 -23.52 9.96 15.47
CA GLU A 334 -23.11 8.69 16.10
C GLU A 334 -22.32 7.77 15.13
N VAL A 335 -22.52 7.89 13.83
CA VAL A 335 -21.80 7.10 12.83
C VAL A 335 -20.29 7.36 12.85
N VAL A 336 -19.85 8.54 13.30
CA VAL A 336 -18.43 8.88 13.43
C VAL A 336 -17.73 7.93 14.41
N ASP A 337 -18.39 7.56 15.50
CA ASP A 337 -17.85 6.61 16.50
C ASP A 337 -17.59 5.22 15.91
N ARG A 338 -18.19 4.89 14.77
CA ARG A 338 -18.13 3.58 14.11
C ARG A 338 -17.35 3.61 12.78
N SER A 339 -16.76 4.74 12.45
CA SER A 339 -15.97 4.86 11.22
C SER A 339 -14.65 4.12 11.35
N LEU A 340 -14.23 3.49 10.25
CA LEU A 340 -12.93 2.83 10.20
C LEU A 340 -11.80 3.85 10.35
N ILE A 341 -11.91 4.97 9.64
CA ILE A 341 -10.93 6.06 9.65
C ILE A 341 -11.64 7.34 10.08
N THR A 342 -11.04 8.10 10.97
CA THR A 342 -11.52 9.42 11.39
C THR A 342 -10.44 10.46 11.14
N VAL A 343 -10.66 11.38 10.20
CA VAL A 343 -9.71 12.42 9.79
C VAL A 343 -9.95 13.69 10.59
N MET A 344 -8.88 14.32 11.08
CA MET A 344 -8.90 15.49 11.97
C MET A 344 -7.78 16.48 11.62
N GLY A 345 -8.04 17.77 11.81
CA GLY A 345 -7.03 18.83 11.71
C GLY A 345 -6.96 19.56 10.38
N TYR A 346 -7.94 19.38 9.47
CA TYR A 346 -8.03 20.09 8.19
C TYR A 346 -9.40 20.75 8.05
N GLU A 347 -9.44 22.00 7.62
CA GLU A 347 -10.68 22.76 7.36
C GLU A 347 -10.83 23.15 5.89
N SER A 348 -9.73 23.16 5.14
CA SER A 348 -9.66 23.61 3.75
C SER A 348 -8.59 22.88 2.95
N VAL A 349 -8.67 23.01 1.61
CA VAL A 349 -7.62 22.55 0.68
C VAL A 349 -6.27 23.17 1.04
N ASP A 350 -6.26 24.45 1.40
CA ASP A 350 -5.03 25.18 1.76
C ASP A 350 -4.36 24.58 3.00
N ASP A 351 -5.13 24.06 3.97
CA ASP A 351 -4.56 23.36 5.13
C ASP A 351 -3.84 22.07 4.74
N VAL A 352 -4.44 21.31 3.80
CA VAL A 352 -3.85 20.06 3.30
C VAL A 352 -2.55 20.36 2.56
N LEU A 353 -2.58 21.31 1.63
CA LEU A 353 -1.41 21.74 0.85
C LEU A 353 -0.33 22.39 1.73
N ALA A 354 -0.72 23.16 2.74
CA ALA A 354 0.22 23.74 3.69
C ALA A 354 0.93 22.65 4.50
N HIS A 355 0.20 21.64 4.98
CA HIS A 355 0.79 20.53 5.73
C HIS A 355 1.82 19.77 4.89
N ILE A 356 1.52 19.46 3.63
CA ILE A 356 2.48 18.81 2.72
C ILE A 356 3.74 19.67 2.59
N ARG A 357 3.61 20.97 2.28
CA ARG A 357 4.76 21.88 2.13
C ARG A 357 5.59 22.01 3.41
N GLU A 358 4.93 22.09 4.58
CA GLU A 358 5.60 22.14 5.88
C GLU A 358 6.44 20.89 6.12
N VAL A 359 5.85 19.71 5.88
CA VAL A 359 6.55 18.42 6.07
C VAL A 359 7.70 18.25 5.07
N GLU A 360 7.56 18.69 3.83
CA GLU A 360 8.64 18.71 2.84
C GLU A 360 9.82 19.58 3.28
N GLN A 361 9.53 20.68 3.99
CA GLN A 361 10.55 21.59 4.54
C GLN A 361 11.14 21.10 5.86
N GLY A 362 10.70 19.94 6.36
CA GLY A 362 11.16 19.36 7.63
C GLY A 362 10.41 19.89 8.85
N ASP A 363 9.36 20.68 8.66
CA ASP A 363 8.50 21.15 9.75
C ASP A 363 7.44 20.08 10.10
N PHE A 364 7.37 19.71 11.35
CA PHE A 364 6.40 18.76 11.92
C PHE A 364 5.63 19.37 13.09
N SER A 365 5.51 20.69 13.11
CA SER A 365 4.79 21.42 14.15
C SER A 365 3.27 21.28 14.02
N ARG A 366 2.74 21.27 12.78
CA ARG A 366 1.32 21.03 12.51
C ARG A 366 0.93 19.62 12.94
N MET A 367 -0.20 19.52 13.62
CA MET A 367 -0.77 18.23 13.99
C MET A 367 -2.09 18.05 13.24
N ALA A 368 -2.11 17.15 12.29
CA ALA A 368 -3.28 16.74 11.53
C ALA A 368 -3.05 15.31 11.01
N GLY A 369 -4.11 14.56 10.78
CA GLY A 369 -4.00 13.17 10.33
C GLY A 369 -5.27 12.39 10.56
N HIS A 370 -5.13 11.08 10.79
CA HIS A 370 -6.29 10.25 11.02
C HIS A 370 -6.09 9.21 12.11
N GLY A 371 -7.20 8.86 12.76
CA GLY A 371 -7.27 7.82 13.77
C GLY A 371 -8.08 6.61 13.32
N THR A 372 -7.75 5.45 13.85
CA THR A 372 -8.48 4.18 13.66
C THR A 372 -8.60 3.44 14.99
N VAL A 373 -9.77 2.84 15.24
CA VAL A 373 -10.01 1.93 16.37
C VAL A 373 -10.23 0.53 15.82
N ALA A 374 -9.14 -0.15 15.46
CA ALA A 374 -9.20 -1.44 14.77
C ALA A 374 -10.01 -2.49 15.52
N SER A 375 -9.92 -2.52 16.86
CA SER A 375 -10.65 -3.48 17.71
C SER A 375 -12.17 -3.31 17.73
N MET A 376 -12.71 -2.19 17.28
CA MET A 376 -14.16 -2.02 17.12
C MET A 376 -14.70 -2.80 15.92
N HIS A 377 -13.86 -3.04 14.92
CA HIS A 377 -14.20 -3.77 13.70
C HIS A 377 -13.69 -5.21 13.73
N ASP A 378 -12.63 -5.44 14.49
CA ASP A 378 -12.04 -6.76 14.70
C ASP A 378 -11.62 -6.94 16.18
N PRO A 379 -12.46 -7.59 17.00
CA PRO A 379 -12.16 -7.83 18.41
C PRO A 379 -10.87 -8.61 18.65
N LEU A 380 -10.36 -9.34 17.65
CA LEU A 380 -9.09 -10.08 17.77
C LEU A 380 -7.86 -9.18 17.85
N MET A 381 -8.02 -7.88 17.60
CA MET A 381 -6.95 -6.88 17.71
C MET A 381 -6.65 -6.42 19.14
N ALA A 382 -7.48 -6.83 20.11
CA ALA A 382 -7.29 -6.48 21.53
C ALA A 382 -7.38 -7.72 22.42
N PRO A 383 -6.84 -7.70 23.66
CA PRO A 383 -6.88 -8.83 24.58
C PRO A 383 -8.32 -9.27 24.89
N HIS A 384 -8.57 -10.58 24.91
CA HIS A 384 -9.92 -11.11 25.20
C HIS A 384 -10.25 -11.09 26.71
N HIS A 385 -9.23 -11.14 27.58
CA HIS A 385 -9.41 -11.20 29.01
C HIS A 385 -8.63 -10.09 29.70
N VAL A 386 -9.35 -9.10 30.19
CA VAL A 386 -8.82 -8.03 31.06
C VAL A 386 -9.65 -7.97 32.33
N THR A 387 -9.00 -7.68 33.44
CA THR A 387 -9.66 -7.63 34.75
C THR A 387 -10.61 -6.44 34.86
N PHE A 388 -10.31 -5.34 34.16
CA PHE A 388 -11.08 -4.10 34.22
C PHE A 388 -11.12 -3.39 32.87
N GLY A 389 -12.30 -2.88 32.50
CA GLY A 389 -12.53 -2.09 31.30
C GLY A 389 -12.61 -2.92 30.01
N THR A 390 -12.95 -2.28 28.92
CA THR A 390 -12.94 -2.87 27.58
C THR A 390 -11.64 -2.52 26.88
N PRO A 391 -10.89 -3.50 26.34
CA PRO A 391 -9.63 -3.22 25.68
C PRO A 391 -9.85 -2.77 24.24
N HIS A 392 -9.09 -1.76 23.82
CA HIS A 392 -9.08 -1.28 22.45
C HIS A 392 -7.66 -1.07 21.96
N THR A 393 -7.39 -1.44 20.70
CA THR A 393 -6.21 -1.03 19.96
C THR A 393 -6.59 0.15 19.08
N ILE A 394 -5.94 1.28 19.30
CA ILE A 394 -6.14 2.51 18.56
C ILE A 394 -4.83 2.90 17.86
N ARG A 395 -4.96 3.54 16.71
CA ARG A 395 -3.85 3.92 15.84
C ARG A 395 -4.05 5.33 15.31
N TRP A 396 -2.97 6.08 15.24
CA TRP A 396 -2.87 7.37 14.57
C TRP A 396 -1.85 7.32 13.46
N GLU A 397 -2.15 7.97 12.35
CA GLU A 397 -1.24 8.22 11.25
C GLU A 397 -1.28 9.69 10.84
N SER A 398 -0.11 10.25 10.57
CA SER A 398 0.06 11.61 10.06
C SER A 398 1.28 11.68 9.16
N TRP A 399 1.30 12.66 8.27
CA TRP A 399 2.48 12.95 7.48
C TRP A 399 3.62 13.47 8.35
N ALA A 400 4.83 13.08 8.01
CA ALA A 400 6.01 13.44 8.79
C ALA A 400 7.28 13.48 7.90
N PRO A 401 8.20 14.43 8.16
CA PRO A 401 9.47 14.51 7.45
C PRO A 401 10.38 13.36 7.86
N TYR A 402 11.18 12.85 6.91
CA TYR A 402 12.18 11.84 7.24
C TYR A 402 13.30 12.42 8.12
N ASP A 403 13.80 13.62 7.80
CA ASP A 403 15.00 14.21 8.39
C ASP A 403 14.80 14.93 9.74
N ALA A 404 13.65 14.72 10.41
CA ALA A 404 13.43 15.26 11.75
C ALA A 404 14.26 14.51 12.82
N PRO A 405 14.48 15.13 14.02
CA PRO A 405 15.25 14.54 15.12
C PRO A 405 14.41 13.52 15.93
N TRP A 406 13.96 12.46 15.26
CA TRP A 406 13.00 11.49 15.80
C TRP A 406 13.46 10.78 17.08
N ASP A 407 14.76 10.63 17.29
CA ASP A 407 15.29 10.05 18.55
C ASP A 407 14.83 10.81 19.79
N ARG A 408 14.56 12.12 19.65
CA ARG A 408 14.12 12.99 20.75
C ARG A 408 12.64 13.35 20.67
N GLU A 409 12.09 13.47 19.48
CA GLU A 409 10.76 14.04 19.24
C GLU A 409 9.65 13.00 19.10
N ARG A 410 9.97 11.75 18.83
CA ARG A 410 9.00 10.69 18.55
C ARG A 410 7.89 10.57 19.60
N GLU A 411 8.28 10.48 20.88
CA GLU A 411 7.32 10.34 21.99
C GLU A 411 6.50 11.63 22.17
N GLY A 412 7.14 12.79 22.03
CA GLY A 412 6.48 14.10 22.08
C GLY A 412 5.46 14.27 20.96
N TYR A 413 5.81 13.82 19.77
CA TYR A 413 4.91 13.86 18.61
C TYR A 413 3.70 12.93 18.80
N ALA A 414 3.92 11.69 19.25
CA ALA A 414 2.84 10.76 19.59
C ALA A 414 1.89 11.33 20.66
N LYS A 415 2.43 12.02 21.66
CA LYS A 415 1.63 12.69 22.69
C LYS A 415 0.78 13.82 22.10
N ARG A 416 1.34 14.67 21.24
CA ARG A 416 0.59 15.74 20.56
C ARG A 416 -0.53 15.17 19.67
N ALA A 417 -0.28 14.04 18.98
CA ALA A 417 -1.29 13.35 18.18
C ALA A 417 -2.47 12.86 19.05
N LEU A 418 -2.17 12.29 20.21
CA LEU A 418 -3.20 11.88 21.18
C LEU A 418 -3.96 13.08 21.76
N GLU A 419 -3.30 14.19 22.00
CA GLU A 419 -3.92 15.43 22.47
C GLU A 419 -4.84 16.05 21.40
N LEU A 420 -4.43 16.05 20.13
CA LEU A 420 -5.33 16.45 19.03
C LEU A 420 -6.55 15.52 18.98
N TRP A 421 -6.36 14.21 18.96
CA TRP A 421 -7.48 13.27 18.94
C TRP A 421 -8.43 13.49 20.11
N ARG A 422 -7.88 13.72 21.31
CA ARG A 422 -8.66 14.04 22.51
C ARG A 422 -9.49 15.33 22.38
N SER A 423 -9.07 16.32 21.62
CA SER A 423 -9.86 17.53 21.40
C SER A 423 -11.16 17.26 20.63
N TYR A 424 -11.22 16.18 19.85
CA TYR A 424 -12.41 15.69 19.17
C TYR A 424 -13.17 14.59 19.95
N ALA A 425 -12.46 13.81 20.76
CA ALA A 425 -13.01 12.72 21.56
C ALA A 425 -12.57 12.87 23.04
N PRO A 426 -13.27 13.70 23.85
CA PRO A 426 -12.82 14.10 25.18
C PRO A 426 -12.65 12.94 26.18
N ASN A 427 -13.34 11.81 25.96
CA ASN A 427 -13.20 10.60 26.78
C ASN A 427 -11.86 9.87 26.58
N LEU A 428 -11.09 10.21 25.54
CA LEU A 428 -9.78 9.63 25.27
C LEU A 428 -8.73 10.25 26.20
N GLY A 429 -8.49 9.65 27.35
CA GLY A 429 -7.57 10.16 28.37
C GLY A 429 -6.29 9.35 28.48
N GLN A 430 -5.18 10.03 28.85
CA GLN A 430 -3.89 9.39 29.12
C GLN A 430 -4.01 8.25 30.15
N ALA A 431 -4.91 8.38 31.12
CA ALA A 431 -5.15 7.35 32.14
C ALA A 431 -5.70 6.04 31.58
N ASN A 432 -6.27 6.07 30.37
CA ASN A 432 -6.80 4.87 29.72
C ASN A 432 -5.73 4.11 28.94
N ILE A 433 -4.60 4.75 28.62
CA ILE A 433 -3.52 4.15 27.84
C ILE A 433 -2.71 3.18 28.72
N ARG A 434 -2.48 1.98 28.22
CA ARG A 434 -1.70 0.91 28.86
C ARG A 434 -0.42 0.60 28.12
N MET A 435 -0.46 0.73 26.80
CA MET A 435 0.67 0.47 25.90
C MET A 435 0.77 1.61 24.91
N SER A 436 1.98 2.01 24.56
CA SER A 436 2.25 3.03 23.56
C SER A 436 3.46 2.60 22.74
N VAL A 437 3.33 2.66 21.44
CA VAL A 437 4.43 2.43 20.50
C VAL A 437 4.27 3.40 19.33
N ALA A 438 5.37 4.05 18.95
CA ALA A 438 5.38 4.97 17.83
C ALA A 438 6.55 4.66 16.87
N TRP A 439 6.31 4.84 15.60
CA TRP A 439 7.30 4.69 14.53
C TRP A 439 7.34 5.96 13.68
N SER A 440 8.51 6.53 13.61
CA SER A 440 8.86 7.61 12.69
C SER A 440 9.24 7.06 11.32
N PRO A 441 9.35 7.90 10.28
CA PRO A 441 9.90 7.47 8.98
C PRO A 441 11.28 6.78 9.08
N LYS A 442 12.14 7.20 10.01
CA LYS A 442 13.44 6.55 10.26
C LYS A 442 13.30 5.17 10.89
N ASP A 443 12.34 4.97 11.79
CA ASP A 443 12.06 3.65 12.38
C ASP A 443 11.51 2.69 11.32
N ILE A 444 10.68 3.18 10.40
CA ILE A 444 10.16 2.39 9.27
C ILE A 444 11.32 1.86 8.42
N GLU A 445 12.24 2.74 7.99
CA GLU A 445 13.41 2.33 7.21
C GLU A 445 14.33 1.39 7.99
N ALA A 446 14.57 1.65 9.27
CA ALA A 446 15.43 0.81 10.10
C ALA A 446 14.90 -0.63 10.21
N GLN A 447 13.58 -0.81 10.28
CA GLN A 447 12.93 -2.12 10.33
C GLN A 447 12.83 -2.78 8.96
N LEU A 448 12.52 -2.00 7.94
CA LEU A 448 12.31 -2.42 6.56
C LEU A 448 13.18 -1.57 5.61
N PRO A 449 14.48 -1.90 5.45
CA PRO A 449 15.39 -1.09 4.62
C PRO A 449 15.00 -0.97 3.14
N THR A 450 14.08 -1.81 2.67
CA THR A 450 13.46 -1.65 1.34
C THR A 450 12.54 -0.42 1.28
N MET A 451 12.03 0.01 2.43
CA MET A 451 11.25 1.25 2.60
C MET A 451 12.17 2.43 2.90
N LYS A 452 13.14 2.68 2.01
CA LYS A 452 14.09 3.79 2.14
C LYS A 452 13.34 5.11 2.35
N ARG A 453 13.84 5.97 3.23
CA ARG A 453 13.19 7.21 3.69
C ARG A 453 11.80 7.00 4.29
N GLY A 454 11.48 5.77 4.74
CA GLY A 454 10.16 5.41 5.24
C GLY A 454 9.11 5.22 4.13
N SER A 455 9.52 5.14 2.86
CA SER A 455 8.63 4.97 1.72
C SER A 455 7.84 3.68 1.77
N ILE A 456 6.57 3.75 2.16
CA ILE A 456 5.65 2.60 2.23
C ILE A 456 5.26 2.06 0.84
N LYS A 457 5.54 2.81 -0.21
CA LYS A 457 5.29 2.46 -1.62
C LYS A 457 6.52 1.96 -2.34
N HIS A 458 7.71 1.98 -1.70
CA HIS A 458 9.01 1.69 -2.29
C HIS A 458 9.36 2.62 -3.46
N GLY A 459 9.22 3.92 -3.25
CA GLY A 459 9.53 5.00 -4.18
C GLY A 459 8.34 5.88 -4.52
N ALA A 460 8.63 7.12 -4.87
CA ALA A 460 7.65 8.15 -5.18
C ALA A 460 6.72 7.72 -6.34
N TYR A 461 5.51 8.21 -6.29
CA TYR A 461 4.53 8.09 -7.38
C TYR A 461 4.57 9.37 -8.19
N THR A 462 5.35 9.35 -9.26
CA THR A 462 5.46 10.44 -10.25
C THR A 462 5.16 9.91 -11.64
N SER A 463 4.81 10.79 -12.57
CA SER A 463 4.50 10.41 -13.96
C SER A 463 5.69 9.73 -14.65
N LEU A 464 6.92 10.06 -14.24
CA LEU A 464 8.15 9.46 -14.75
C LEU A 464 8.56 8.18 -14.03
N GLN A 465 7.79 7.75 -13.00
CA GLN A 465 8.13 6.57 -12.18
C GLN A 465 6.89 5.71 -11.88
N MET A 466 5.87 5.75 -12.74
CA MET A 466 4.68 4.90 -12.64
C MET A 466 4.42 4.12 -13.94
N GLY A 467 3.62 3.06 -13.85
CA GLY A 467 3.28 2.22 -14.99
C GLY A 467 4.51 1.59 -15.64
N TYR A 468 4.69 1.85 -16.93
CA TYR A 468 5.83 1.41 -17.74
C TYR A 468 7.18 1.96 -17.25
N ASN A 469 7.17 3.15 -16.67
CA ASN A 469 8.38 3.79 -16.16
C ASN A 469 8.80 3.29 -14.76
N ARG A 470 8.11 2.28 -14.19
CA ARG A 470 8.41 1.80 -12.85
C ARG A 470 9.11 0.43 -12.84
N PRO A 471 10.33 0.30 -12.28
CA PRO A 471 11.17 1.34 -11.67
C PRO A 471 11.78 2.27 -12.71
N PHE A 472 12.04 1.77 -13.91
CA PHE A 472 12.50 2.46 -15.13
C PHE A 472 12.21 1.55 -16.34
N PRO A 473 12.15 2.10 -17.57
CA PRO A 473 11.64 1.39 -18.77
C PRO A 473 12.27 0.03 -19.04
N GLU A 474 13.58 -0.12 -18.82
CA GLU A 474 14.32 -1.36 -19.07
C GLU A 474 13.87 -2.55 -18.21
N CYS A 475 13.14 -2.27 -17.12
CA CYS A 475 12.65 -3.25 -16.17
C CYS A 475 11.11 -3.28 -16.06
N SER A 476 10.40 -2.58 -16.93
CA SER A 476 8.92 -2.42 -16.91
C SER A 476 8.15 -3.74 -16.95
N SER A 477 8.71 -4.76 -17.63
CA SER A 477 8.09 -6.08 -17.82
C SER A 477 8.47 -7.11 -16.76
N TYR A 478 8.96 -6.67 -15.59
CA TYR A 478 9.49 -7.53 -14.50
C TYR A 478 10.80 -8.25 -14.82
N ARG A 479 11.15 -8.37 -16.11
CA ARG A 479 12.47 -8.83 -16.56
C ARG A 479 13.47 -7.70 -16.42
N THR A 480 14.73 -8.06 -16.17
CA THR A 480 15.84 -7.12 -16.25
C THR A 480 16.70 -7.44 -17.47
N PRO A 481 17.53 -6.50 -17.96
CA PRO A 481 18.54 -6.79 -18.99
C PRO A 481 19.58 -7.83 -18.57
N ILE A 482 19.62 -8.22 -17.28
CA ILE A 482 20.52 -9.25 -16.75
C ILE A 482 19.78 -10.59 -16.77
N PRO A 483 20.14 -11.54 -17.63
CA PRO A 483 19.46 -12.83 -17.70
C PRO A 483 19.43 -13.55 -16.36
N GLY A 484 18.28 -14.10 -15.98
CA GLY A 484 18.07 -14.80 -14.72
C GLY A 484 17.77 -13.89 -13.52
N LEU A 485 17.73 -12.56 -13.70
CA LEU A 485 17.32 -11.61 -12.67
C LEU A 485 15.98 -10.98 -13.05
N TYR A 486 15.02 -11.03 -12.11
CA TYR A 486 13.68 -10.49 -12.23
C TYR A 486 13.37 -9.55 -11.07
N LEU A 487 12.42 -8.65 -11.26
CA LEU A 487 11.88 -7.78 -10.22
C LEU A 487 10.42 -8.14 -9.93
N GLY A 488 10.03 -8.11 -8.66
CA GLY A 488 8.66 -8.46 -8.25
C GLY A 488 8.20 -7.74 -6.98
N GLY A 489 8.89 -6.67 -6.58
CA GLY A 489 8.57 -5.87 -5.40
C GLY A 489 7.69 -4.67 -5.69
N SER A 490 7.42 -3.85 -4.66
CA SER A 490 6.61 -2.63 -4.80
C SER A 490 7.25 -1.54 -5.66
N SER A 491 8.53 -1.69 -6.03
CA SER A 491 9.24 -0.78 -6.95
C SER A 491 8.95 -1.05 -8.42
N VAL A 492 8.14 -2.05 -8.77
CA VAL A 492 7.66 -2.28 -10.14
C VAL A 492 6.15 -2.02 -10.23
N HIS A 493 5.61 -1.93 -11.45
CA HIS A 493 4.16 -1.82 -11.66
C HIS A 493 3.38 -2.92 -10.91
N PRO A 494 2.23 -2.65 -10.31
CA PRO A 494 1.53 -1.37 -10.17
C PRO A 494 2.02 -0.49 -9.01
N GLY A 495 3.00 -0.92 -8.26
CA GLY A 495 3.50 -0.21 -7.07
C GLY A 495 3.16 -0.93 -5.77
N GLY A 496 3.19 -0.18 -4.66
CA GLY A 496 2.96 -0.68 -3.31
C GLY A 496 1.48 -0.85 -2.92
N MET A 497 1.17 -0.53 -1.65
CA MET A 497 -0.18 -0.55 -1.07
C MET A 497 -0.82 -1.93 -0.91
N VAL A 498 -0.02 -2.99 -0.82
CA VAL A 498 -0.48 -4.39 -0.61
C VAL A 498 -1.52 -4.82 -1.66
N THR A 499 -1.25 -4.53 -2.93
CA THR A 499 -2.09 -5.00 -4.03
C THR A 499 -1.80 -6.45 -4.43
N MET A 500 -0.62 -6.98 -4.04
CA MET A 500 -0.04 -8.24 -4.51
C MET A 500 0.21 -8.30 -6.03
N GLY A 501 -0.12 -7.24 -6.76
CA GLY A 501 0.03 -7.13 -8.21
C GLY A 501 1.46 -7.39 -8.69
N PRO A 502 2.50 -6.75 -8.11
CA PRO A 502 3.89 -7.00 -8.51
C PRO A 502 4.29 -8.47 -8.42
N GLY A 503 3.93 -9.13 -7.30
CA GLY A 503 4.22 -10.55 -7.10
C GLY A 503 3.44 -11.47 -8.04
N TYR A 504 2.17 -11.17 -8.28
CA TYR A 504 1.30 -11.90 -9.21
C TYR A 504 1.82 -11.83 -10.65
N ASN A 505 2.12 -10.62 -11.12
CA ASN A 505 2.58 -10.40 -12.49
C ASN A 505 3.99 -10.99 -12.71
N SER A 506 4.92 -10.80 -11.76
CA SER A 506 6.27 -11.37 -11.86
C SER A 506 6.27 -12.90 -11.82
N ALA A 507 5.37 -13.51 -11.05
CA ALA A 507 5.23 -14.97 -11.03
C ALA A 507 4.88 -15.53 -12.41
N ARG A 508 3.98 -14.84 -13.14
CA ARG A 508 3.60 -15.24 -14.51
C ARG A 508 4.79 -15.17 -15.44
N VAL A 509 5.49 -14.03 -15.44
CA VAL A 509 6.66 -13.81 -16.28
C VAL A 509 7.75 -14.86 -16.03
N VAL A 510 8.06 -15.14 -14.77
CA VAL A 510 9.08 -16.13 -14.39
C VAL A 510 8.65 -17.55 -14.76
N ALA A 511 7.37 -17.91 -14.54
CA ALA A 511 6.86 -19.24 -14.91
C ALA A 511 6.93 -19.48 -16.42
N GLU A 512 6.54 -18.47 -17.22
CA GLU A 512 6.64 -18.52 -18.69
C GLU A 512 8.10 -18.71 -19.14
N ASP A 513 9.03 -17.93 -18.62
CA ASP A 513 10.45 -17.98 -19.01
C ASP A 513 11.15 -19.28 -18.58
N LEU A 514 10.72 -19.89 -17.49
CA LEU A 514 11.23 -21.18 -17.02
C LEU A 514 10.48 -22.39 -17.60
N GLY A 515 9.42 -22.16 -18.39
CA GLY A 515 8.63 -23.20 -19.04
C GLY A 515 7.66 -23.94 -18.10
N PHE A 516 7.28 -23.35 -16.99
CA PHE A 516 6.24 -23.90 -16.11
C PHE A 516 4.85 -23.60 -16.65
N ALA A 517 3.92 -24.53 -16.46
CA ALA A 517 2.53 -24.33 -16.84
C ALA A 517 1.86 -23.26 -15.95
N ILE A 518 1.16 -22.32 -16.57
CA ILE A 518 0.34 -21.34 -15.88
C ILE A 518 -0.95 -22.04 -15.43
N TRP A 519 -1.06 -22.39 -14.16
CA TRP A 519 -2.20 -23.11 -13.57
C TRP A 519 -3.37 -22.19 -13.20
N TRP A 520 -3.12 -20.86 -13.05
CA TRP A 520 -4.14 -19.88 -12.70
C TRP A 520 -4.70 -19.17 -13.92
N ARG A 521 -5.91 -18.65 -13.77
CA ARG A 521 -6.59 -17.93 -14.84
C ARG A 521 -6.40 -16.44 -14.71
N GLU A 522 -6.43 -15.76 -15.83
CA GLU A 522 -6.51 -14.30 -15.81
C GLU A 522 -7.81 -13.85 -15.12
N PRO A 523 -7.78 -12.81 -14.26
CA PRO A 523 -8.98 -12.32 -13.58
C PRO A 523 -10.09 -11.93 -14.58
N GLU A 524 -11.35 -12.19 -14.22
CA GLU A 524 -12.52 -11.83 -15.04
C GLU A 524 -12.52 -10.34 -15.39
N SER A 525 -12.17 -9.47 -14.43
CA SER A 525 -12.07 -8.03 -14.65
C SER A 525 -11.03 -7.66 -15.70
N VAL A 526 -9.91 -8.37 -15.78
CA VAL A 526 -8.88 -8.17 -16.81
C VAL A 526 -9.40 -8.61 -18.16
N ILE A 527 -10.07 -9.77 -18.25
CA ILE A 527 -10.68 -10.26 -19.48
C ILE A 527 -11.71 -9.26 -20.03
N LEU A 528 -12.54 -8.71 -19.17
CA LEU A 528 -13.54 -7.70 -19.54
C LEU A 528 -12.88 -6.39 -20.01
N ALA A 529 -11.84 -5.92 -19.32
CA ALA A 529 -11.11 -4.71 -19.69
C ALA A 529 -10.40 -4.85 -21.05
N ARG A 530 -9.83 -6.03 -21.36
CA ARG A 530 -9.27 -6.33 -22.69
C ARG A 530 -10.33 -6.33 -23.78
N LYS A 531 -11.48 -6.96 -23.54
CA LYS A 531 -12.61 -6.96 -24.48
C LYS A 531 -13.15 -5.56 -24.76
N ALA A 532 -13.10 -4.67 -23.76
CA ALA A 532 -13.50 -3.28 -23.88
C ALA A 532 -12.43 -2.38 -24.53
N GLY A 533 -11.23 -2.90 -24.80
CA GLY A 533 -10.12 -2.16 -25.41
C GLY A 533 -9.31 -1.31 -24.45
N TYR A 534 -9.53 -1.41 -23.15
CA TYR A 534 -8.78 -0.62 -22.14
C TYR A 534 -7.39 -1.19 -21.84
N LEU A 535 -7.18 -2.47 -22.09
CA LEU A 535 -5.92 -3.17 -21.89
C LEU A 535 -5.50 -3.86 -23.21
N PRO A 536 -4.19 -4.06 -23.43
CA PRO A 536 -3.71 -4.72 -24.65
C PRO A 536 -4.29 -6.14 -24.79
N ALA A 537 -4.44 -6.61 -26.01
CA ALA A 537 -4.78 -8.01 -26.27
C ALA A 537 -3.74 -8.94 -25.63
N SER A 538 -4.16 -10.13 -25.20
CA SER A 538 -3.29 -11.12 -24.55
C SER A 538 -2.27 -11.73 -25.52
#